data_4630120ab592acb8c0e07dffa4787edc
#
_entry.id   4630120ab592acb8c0e07dffa4787edc
#
_cell.length_a   1.000
_cell.length_b   1.000
_cell.length_c   1.000
_cell.angle_alpha   90.00
_cell.angle_beta   90.00
_cell.angle_gamma   90.00
#
_symmetry.space_group_name_H-M   'P 1'
#
loop_
_entity.id
_entity.type
_entity.pdbx_description
1 polymer ?
#
loop_
_entity_poly.entity_id
_entity_poly.type
_entity_poly.pdbx_seq_one_letter_code
_entity_poly.pdbx_strand_id
1 'polypeptide(L)'
;MSISGLISNRNFTSFIASGNVYQLRKDISLQRGSVFGVQRGGQIPNNPFARSRSNIEQRVVVYGLGVRNLSKVNRACVHYRSEEYDIDETKVDSVVSNEGTREEVLSEVNGAPLSPWWKQLPKRWLIVLLCFTAFLLCNMDRVNMSIAILPMSQEFNWNSATVGLIQSSFFWGYLLTQILGGIWADKFGGKVVLGFGVVWWSMATILTPIAARIGLPYLLVMRAFMGIGEGVAMPAMNNILSKWIPVSERSRSLSLVYSGMYLGSVVGLAFSPFLIQNLGWPSVFYSFGSLGSIWFAFWLRKAYSSPKDDPDLGPEEKRLILEGGVSKAAVSNIPWKLILSKAPVWALIISHFCHNWGTFILLTWMPTYYNQVLKFNLTESGLLCVLPWLTMAIFANIGGWIADTLVSRGVSITAVRKIMQSIGFLGPAFFLTQLSHVKTPAMAVLCMACSQGSDAFSQSGLYSNHQDIGPRYAGVLLGLSNTAGVLAGVFGTAATGYILQRGSWNDVFKVSVALYIIGTLVWNIFSTGEKILD
;
A
#
# COMPACT_ATOMS: atom_id res chain seq x y z
N MET A 1 -17.49 -37.31 -17.55
CA MET A 1 -17.24 -36.60 -18.82
C MET A 1 -16.07 -35.68 -18.59
N SER A 2 -14.91 -36.07 -19.11
CA SER A 2 -13.61 -35.43 -18.86
C SER A 2 -13.49 -34.13 -19.65
N ILE A 3 -13.06 -33.05 -18.97
CA ILE A 3 -12.66 -31.79 -19.55
C ILE A 3 -11.16 -31.88 -19.88
N SER A 4 -10.86 -32.54 -21.01
CA SER A 4 -9.52 -32.62 -21.59
C SER A 4 -9.60 -32.24 -23.08
N GLY A 5 -9.92 -30.98 -23.39
CA GLY A 5 -10.09 -30.60 -24.79
C GLY A 5 -10.21 -29.10 -25.03
N LEU A 6 -9.41 -28.26 -24.36
CA LEU A 6 -9.44 -26.80 -24.65
C LEU A 6 -8.12 -26.10 -24.27
N ILE A 7 -6.97 -26.71 -24.61
CA ILE A 7 -5.69 -26.00 -24.68
C ILE A 7 -4.97 -26.46 -25.96
N SER A 8 -5.41 -25.92 -27.07
CA SER A 8 -4.64 -25.85 -28.30
C SER A 8 -5.22 -24.74 -29.16
N ASN A 9 -4.78 -23.53 -28.94
CA ASN A 9 -4.71 -22.55 -30.02
C ASN A 9 -3.64 -21.49 -29.69
N ARG A 10 -2.53 -21.62 -30.34
CA ARG A 10 -1.52 -20.59 -30.57
C ARG A 10 -2.23 -19.44 -31.28
N ASN A 11 -2.46 -18.32 -30.59
CA ASN A 11 -2.70 -16.99 -31.18
C ASN A 11 -3.05 -15.95 -30.08
N PHE A 12 -2.17 -15.78 -29.09
CA PHE A 12 -2.33 -14.73 -28.07
C PHE A 12 -1.15 -13.74 -28.01
N THR A 13 -0.30 -13.71 -29.04
CA THR A 13 0.87 -12.83 -29.10
C THR A 13 0.84 -11.78 -30.21
N SER A 14 -0.31 -11.51 -30.83
CA SER A 14 -0.38 -10.52 -31.93
C SER A 14 -1.38 -9.38 -31.73
N PHE A 15 -1.87 -9.10 -30.51
CA PHE A 15 -2.89 -8.06 -30.29
C PHE A 15 -2.44 -6.86 -29.44
N ILE A 16 -1.14 -6.69 -29.18
CA ILE A 16 -0.59 -5.51 -28.47
C ILE A 16 0.47 -4.77 -29.31
N ALA A 17 0.39 -4.80 -30.61
CA ALA A 17 1.36 -4.10 -31.47
C ALA A 17 0.78 -3.43 -32.72
N SER A 18 -0.47 -3.01 -32.73
CA SER A 18 -0.98 -2.18 -33.82
C SER A 18 -2.22 -1.37 -33.40
N GLY A 19 -2.00 -0.23 -32.81
CA GLY A 19 -3.08 0.71 -32.55
C GLY A 19 -2.58 1.89 -31.72
N ASN A 20 -2.02 2.88 -32.37
CA ASN A 20 -1.93 4.30 -31.94
C ASN A 20 -0.63 4.99 -32.38
N VAL A 21 -0.39 5.00 -33.70
CA VAL A 21 0.61 5.89 -34.33
C VAL A 21 -0.01 6.82 -35.41
N TYR A 22 -1.31 6.75 -35.67
CA TYR A 22 -1.91 7.51 -36.79
C TYR A 22 -2.78 8.71 -36.41
N GLN A 23 -2.84 9.15 -35.16
CA GLN A 23 -3.66 10.32 -34.76
C GLN A 23 -2.90 11.56 -34.29
N LEU A 24 -1.57 11.57 -34.33
CA LEU A 24 -0.74 12.73 -33.90
C LEU A 24 -0.16 13.53 -35.08
N ARG A 25 -0.69 13.39 -36.28
CA ARG A 25 -0.20 14.09 -37.50
C ARG A 25 -1.21 15.00 -38.19
N LYS A 26 -2.36 15.28 -37.57
CA LYS A 26 -3.40 16.13 -38.20
C LYS A 26 -3.65 17.49 -37.55
N ASP A 27 -3.02 17.82 -36.40
CA ASP A 27 -3.30 19.06 -35.67
C ASP A 27 -2.20 20.14 -35.75
N ILE A 28 -1.26 20.04 -36.73
CA ILE A 28 -0.18 21.06 -36.88
C ILE A 28 -0.27 21.78 -38.26
N SER A 29 -1.39 21.82 -38.92
CA SER A 29 -1.46 22.49 -40.20
C SER A 29 -2.63 23.44 -40.40
N LEU A 30 -3.08 24.16 -39.36
CA LEU A 30 -4.09 25.22 -39.56
C LEU A 30 -3.96 26.32 -38.50
N GLN A 31 -2.93 27.19 -38.66
CA GLN A 31 -2.99 28.62 -38.23
C GLN A 31 -1.84 29.39 -38.88
N ARG A 32 -2.05 29.75 -40.14
CA ARG A 32 -1.39 30.90 -40.80
C ARG A 32 -2.44 31.67 -41.58
N GLY A 33 -2.57 32.96 -41.22
CA GLY A 33 -3.27 33.97 -42.08
C GLY A 33 -4.47 34.57 -41.38
N SER A 34 -4.37 35.78 -40.85
CA SER A 34 -4.55 36.97 -41.64
C SER A 34 -4.44 38.23 -40.76
N VAL A 35 -3.81 39.21 -41.33
CA VAL A 35 -3.49 40.57 -40.85
C VAL A 35 -4.64 41.50 -41.21
N PHE A 36 -4.71 42.65 -40.51
CA PHE A 36 -5.37 43.94 -40.79
C PHE A 36 -6.64 44.27 -39.99
N GLY A 37 -6.52 45.45 -39.33
CA GLY A 37 -7.64 46.27 -38.91
C GLY A 37 -7.23 47.31 -37.84
N VAL A 38 -6.76 48.46 -38.28
CA VAL A 38 -6.49 49.71 -37.49
C VAL A 38 -7.82 50.36 -37.11
N GLN A 39 -8.01 50.86 -35.90
CA GLN A 39 -8.49 52.26 -35.67
C GLN A 39 -8.35 52.72 -34.21
N ARG A 40 -8.03 54.00 -34.15
CA ARG A 40 -7.67 55.00 -33.14
C ARG A 40 -8.73 55.25 -32.07
N GLY A 41 -8.22 55.73 -30.89
CA GLY A 41 -8.80 56.91 -30.27
C GLY A 41 -8.97 56.80 -28.74
N GLY A 42 -8.26 57.64 -27.97
CA GLY A 42 -8.78 58.15 -26.70
C GLY A 42 -7.84 58.16 -25.49
N GLN A 43 -7.02 59.21 -25.42
CA GLN A 43 -6.63 60.02 -24.23
C GLN A 43 -6.18 59.35 -22.91
N ILE A 44 -4.97 59.79 -22.56
CA ILE A 44 -4.23 59.70 -21.29
C ILE A 44 -4.80 60.69 -20.25
N PRO A 45 -4.71 60.42 -18.93
CA PRO A 45 -3.77 61.23 -18.14
C PRO A 45 -2.87 60.43 -17.19
N ASN A 46 -1.73 61.05 -16.96
CA ASN A 46 -0.58 60.74 -16.10
C ASN A 46 -0.92 60.52 -14.63
N ASN A 47 -0.23 59.61 -13.94
CA ASN A 47 0.77 59.97 -12.95
C ASN A 47 1.52 58.75 -12.37
N PRO A 48 2.66 58.96 -11.73
CA PRO A 48 3.76 58.02 -11.67
C PRO A 48 3.89 57.35 -10.30
N PHE A 49 4.43 56.18 -10.22
CA PHE A 49 5.37 55.69 -9.21
C PHE A 49 5.58 54.16 -9.28
N ALA A 50 6.86 53.82 -9.17
CA ALA A 50 7.41 52.55 -8.75
C ALA A 50 7.50 51.40 -9.76
N ARG A 51 8.73 51.20 -10.19
CA ARG A 51 9.30 49.99 -10.79
C ARG A 51 9.09 48.78 -9.90
N SER A 52 8.58 47.70 -10.47
CA SER A 52 8.95 46.32 -10.06
C SER A 52 8.88 45.43 -11.31
N ARG A 53 10.04 44.95 -11.73
CA ARG A 53 10.17 43.91 -12.76
C ARG A 53 9.82 42.57 -12.11
N SER A 54 8.74 41.96 -12.51
CA SER A 54 8.49 40.52 -12.27
C SER A 54 8.77 39.76 -13.55
N ASN A 55 9.87 39.01 -13.58
CA ASN A 55 10.15 38.01 -14.58
C ASN A 55 9.26 36.79 -14.33
N ILE A 56 8.38 36.51 -15.26
CA ILE A 56 7.64 35.24 -15.30
C ILE A 56 8.54 34.25 -16.04
N GLU A 57 9.20 33.36 -15.28
CA GLU A 57 9.84 32.16 -15.82
C GLU A 57 8.80 31.08 -16.03
N GLN A 58 8.52 30.75 -17.28
CA GLN A 58 7.82 29.51 -17.65
C GLN A 58 8.79 28.34 -17.50
N ARG A 59 8.58 27.50 -16.49
CA ARG A 59 9.26 26.21 -16.35
C ARG A 59 8.61 25.18 -17.30
N VAL A 60 9.32 24.82 -18.33
CA VAL A 60 9.01 23.65 -19.17
C VAL A 60 9.58 22.42 -18.46
N VAL A 61 8.71 21.53 -17.97
CA VAL A 61 9.10 20.22 -17.41
C VAL A 61 9.13 19.20 -18.55
N VAL A 62 10.34 18.80 -18.96
CA VAL A 62 10.54 17.72 -19.93
C VAL A 62 10.65 16.39 -19.18
N TYR A 63 9.70 15.48 -19.38
CA TYR A 63 9.80 14.10 -18.94
C TYR A 63 10.72 13.31 -19.87
N GLY A 64 11.87 12.89 -19.38
CA GLY A 64 12.80 12.03 -20.10
C GLY A 64 12.32 10.57 -20.10
N LEU A 65 11.79 10.10 -21.24
CA LEU A 65 11.68 8.68 -21.55
C LEU A 65 13.00 8.24 -22.19
N GLY A 66 13.66 7.26 -21.56
CA GLY A 66 14.90 6.68 -22.08
C GLY A 66 14.66 5.91 -23.36
N VAL A 67 15.20 6.38 -24.46
CA VAL A 67 15.32 5.63 -25.70
C VAL A 67 16.80 5.42 -26.01
N ARG A 68 17.19 4.17 -26.07
CA ARG A 68 18.51 3.73 -26.57
C ARG A 68 18.57 3.87 -28.10
N ASN A 69 19.71 4.35 -28.56
CA ASN A 69 20.16 4.44 -29.96
C ASN A 69 19.54 5.51 -30.85
N LEU A 70 20.28 6.61 -30.96
CA LEU A 70 20.32 7.37 -32.21
C LEU A 70 21.70 8.05 -32.33
N SER A 71 22.52 7.49 -33.17
CA SER A 71 23.69 8.16 -33.72
C SER A 71 23.25 9.25 -34.69
N LYS A 72 23.83 10.45 -34.53
CA LYS A 72 23.69 11.66 -35.35
C LYS A 72 22.50 12.56 -35.02
N VAL A 73 22.72 13.47 -34.08
CA VAL A 73 22.02 14.77 -34.07
C VAL A 73 23.04 15.88 -33.77
N ASN A 74 22.97 16.91 -34.59
CA ASN A 74 23.82 18.09 -34.60
C ASN A 74 23.86 18.84 -33.24
N ARG A 75 25.01 19.41 -32.96
CA ARG A 75 25.30 20.31 -31.84
C ARG A 75 24.27 21.45 -31.75
N ALA A 76 23.49 21.44 -30.69
CA ALA A 76 22.82 22.63 -30.18
C ALA A 76 23.59 23.10 -28.94
N CYS A 77 24.09 24.32 -28.96
CA CYS A 77 24.81 24.94 -27.83
C CYS A 77 23.89 25.11 -26.63
N VAL A 78 24.19 24.40 -25.55
CA VAL A 78 23.60 24.68 -24.23
C VAL A 78 24.55 25.62 -23.51
N HIS A 79 24.14 26.87 -23.31
CA HIS A 79 24.86 27.83 -22.48
C HIS A 79 24.60 27.46 -21.01
N TYR A 80 25.60 26.92 -20.34
CA TYR A 80 25.67 26.92 -18.89
C TYR A 80 26.27 28.23 -18.42
N ARG A 81 25.58 28.93 -17.57
CA ARG A 81 26.10 30.11 -16.85
C ARG A 81 26.93 29.56 -15.69
N SER A 82 28.26 29.57 -15.82
CA SER A 82 29.19 29.36 -14.73
C SER A 82 29.29 30.61 -13.90
N GLU A 83 29.19 30.52 -12.59
CA GLU A 83 29.61 31.57 -11.67
C GLU A 83 31.12 31.79 -11.82
N GLU A 84 31.49 33.04 -11.97
CA GLU A 84 32.85 33.54 -12.13
C GLU A 84 33.67 33.24 -10.87
N TYR A 85 34.58 32.28 -10.97
CA TYR A 85 35.75 32.20 -10.10
C TYR A 85 36.94 32.73 -10.89
N ASP A 86 37.56 33.81 -10.41
CA ASP A 86 38.83 34.33 -10.89
C ASP A 86 39.91 33.24 -10.80
N ILE A 87 40.26 32.66 -11.92
CA ILE A 87 41.42 31.77 -12.07
C ILE A 87 42.52 32.55 -12.77
N ASP A 88 43.59 32.75 -12.05
CA ASP A 88 44.82 33.42 -12.48
C ASP A 88 45.35 32.75 -13.77
N GLU A 89 45.34 33.46 -14.89
CA GLU A 89 45.70 32.97 -16.24
C GLU A 89 47.15 32.48 -16.40
N THR A 90 47.98 32.63 -15.39
CA THR A 90 49.44 32.30 -15.48
C THR A 90 49.76 30.83 -15.22
N LYS A 91 48.78 29.93 -14.98
CA LYS A 91 48.99 28.49 -14.70
C LYS A 91 48.43 27.51 -15.73
N VAL A 92 47.85 27.99 -16.83
CA VAL A 92 47.20 27.10 -17.80
C VAL A 92 48.15 26.51 -18.85
N ASP A 93 49.31 27.11 -19.09
CA ASP A 93 50.22 26.67 -20.18
C ASP A 93 51.15 25.51 -19.86
N SER A 94 51.09 24.94 -18.65
CA SER A 94 51.94 23.79 -18.28
C SER A 94 51.28 22.42 -18.24
N VAL A 95 49.99 22.29 -18.62
CA VAL A 95 49.23 21.00 -18.50
C VAL A 95 48.89 20.41 -19.87
N VAL A 96 49.28 21.02 -21.00
CA VAL A 96 48.88 20.56 -22.35
C VAL A 96 49.97 19.69 -23.04
N SER A 97 50.83 19.04 -22.35
CA SER A 97 51.87 18.20 -22.99
C SER A 97 51.92 16.77 -22.44
N ASN A 98 50.80 16.06 -22.42
CA ASN A 98 50.82 14.60 -22.23
C ASN A 98 49.65 13.94 -22.97
N GLU A 99 49.80 13.72 -24.27
CA GLU A 99 48.87 12.90 -25.07
C GLU A 99 48.85 11.42 -24.64
N GLY A 100 49.85 10.95 -23.87
CA GLY A 100 49.90 9.55 -23.36
C GLY A 100 48.93 9.23 -22.23
N THR A 101 48.50 10.24 -21.45
CA THR A 101 47.60 10.03 -20.29
C THR A 101 46.14 9.90 -20.66
N ARG A 102 45.74 10.28 -21.87
CA ARG A 102 44.32 10.25 -22.30
C ARG A 102 43.89 8.86 -22.78
N GLU A 103 44.80 8.09 -23.35
CA GLU A 103 44.53 6.70 -23.74
C GLU A 103 44.54 5.74 -22.53
N GLU A 104 45.41 5.94 -21.54
CA GLU A 104 45.41 5.16 -20.30
C GLU A 104 44.12 5.42 -19.48
N VAL A 105 43.66 6.66 -19.34
CA VAL A 105 42.42 6.96 -18.63
C VAL A 105 41.19 6.42 -19.37
N LEU A 106 41.21 6.40 -20.72
CA LEU A 106 40.10 5.79 -21.52
C LEU A 106 40.17 4.26 -21.49
N SER A 107 41.34 3.63 -21.32
CA SER A 107 41.45 2.19 -21.17
C SER A 107 41.04 1.72 -19.76
N GLU A 108 41.32 2.48 -18.72
CA GLU A 108 40.82 2.21 -17.35
C GLU A 108 39.30 2.37 -17.22
N VAL A 109 38.68 3.33 -17.91
CA VAL A 109 37.23 3.53 -17.91
C VAL A 109 36.51 2.42 -18.70
N ASN A 110 37.13 1.85 -19.74
CA ASN A 110 36.53 0.76 -20.52
C ASN A 110 36.79 -0.63 -19.97
N GLY A 111 37.72 -0.78 -19.01
CA GLY A 111 38.12 -2.07 -18.42
C GLY A 111 37.52 -2.37 -17.05
N ALA A 112 36.84 -1.43 -16.41
CA ALA A 112 36.15 -1.68 -15.14
C ALA A 112 34.97 -2.64 -15.38
N PRO A 113 34.92 -3.84 -14.76
CA PRO A 113 33.78 -4.73 -14.90
C PRO A 113 32.53 -3.98 -14.44
N LEU A 114 31.54 -3.83 -15.36
CA LEU A 114 30.25 -3.21 -15.06
C LEU A 114 29.73 -3.83 -13.76
N SER A 115 29.76 -3.06 -12.70
CA SER A 115 29.25 -3.55 -11.42
C SER A 115 27.81 -4.05 -11.63
N PRO A 116 27.48 -5.25 -11.14
CA PRO A 116 26.15 -5.81 -11.35
C PRO A 116 25.06 -4.80 -11.00
N TRP A 117 23.99 -4.74 -11.78
CA TRP A 117 22.90 -3.76 -11.65
C TRP A 117 22.35 -3.63 -10.22
N TRP A 118 22.42 -4.72 -9.43
CA TRP A 118 21.99 -4.72 -8.02
C TRP A 118 22.92 -3.94 -7.09
N LYS A 119 24.19 -3.71 -7.46
CA LYS A 119 25.10 -2.82 -6.72
C LYS A 119 24.85 -1.33 -7.01
N GLN A 120 24.14 -1.04 -8.10
CA GLN A 120 23.76 0.33 -8.50
C GLN A 120 22.43 0.77 -7.90
N LEU A 121 21.68 -0.15 -7.24
CA LEU A 121 20.42 0.19 -6.58
C LEU A 121 20.67 1.11 -5.38
N PRO A 122 20.08 2.33 -5.36
CA PRO A 122 20.15 3.21 -4.20
C PRO A 122 19.72 2.51 -2.93
N LYS A 123 20.43 2.70 -1.83
CA LYS A 123 20.14 2.01 -0.55
C LYS A 123 18.73 2.30 -0.03
N ARG A 124 18.20 3.51 -0.25
CA ARG A 124 16.83 3.84 0.12
C ARG A 124 15.80 2.90 -0.51
N TRP A 125 16.00 2.51 -1.78
CA TRP A 125 15.11 1.55 -2.45
C TRP A 125 15.28 0.12 -1.96
N LEU A 126 16.50 -0.25 -1.53
CA LEU A 126 16.72 -1.53 -0.85
C LEU A 126 15.93 -1.60 0.47
N ILE A 127 15.90 -0.52 1.27
CA ILE A 127 15.09 -0.45 2.50
C ILE A 127 13.61 -0.54 2.17
N VAL A 128 13.13 0.14 1.13
CA VAL A 128 11.74 0.03 0.65
C VAL A 128 11.40 -1.42 0.27
N LEU A 129 12.27 -2.09 -0.47
CA LEU A 129 12.08 -3.49 -0.88
C LEU A 129 12.06 -4.44 0.33
N LEU A 130 12.93 -4.23 1.31
CA LEU A 130 12.91 -5.01 2.54
C LEU A 130 11.64 -4.76 3.37
N CYS A 131 11.14 -3.53 3.44
CA CYS A 131 9.85 -3.24 4.06
C CYS A 131 8.68 -3.87 3.27
N PHE A 132 8.71 -3.80 1.94
CA PHE A 132 7.73 -4.46 1.06
C PHE A 132 7.67 -5.97 1.32
N THR A 133 8.82 -6.63 1.35
CA THR A 133 8.90 -8.08 1.61
C THR A 133 8.48 -8.45 3.02
N ALA A 134 8.77 -7.61 4.03
CA ALA A 134 8.26 -7.82 5.39
C ALA A 134 6.72 -7.80 5.43
N PHE A 135 6.09 -6.84 4.72
CA PHE A 135 4.63 -6.74 4.63
C PHE A 135 4.00 -7.87 3.81
N LEU A 136 4.70 -8.32 2.77
CA LEU A 136 4.32 -9.51 2.02
C LEU A 136 4.28 -10.74 2.94
N LEU A 137 5.35 -11.00 3.70
CA LEU A 137 5.43 -12.13 4.64
C LEU A 137 4.39 -12.02 5.76
N CYS A 138 4.22 -10.84 6.35
CA CYS A 138 3.22 -10.55 7.37
C CYS A 138 1.79 -10.97 6.91
N ASN A 139 1.40 -10.60 5.69
CA ASN A 139 0.08 -10.97 5.18
C ASN A 139 -0.03 -12.42 4.71
N MET A 140 1.05 -13.03 4.21
CA MET A 140 1.08 -14.47 3.97
C MET A 140 0.77 -15.24 5.26
N ASP A 141 1.44 -14.90 6.36
CA ASP A 141 1.24 -15.53 7.67
C ASP A 141 -0.18 -15.29 8.22
N ARG A 142 -0.74 -14.10 7.98
CA ARG A 142 -2.11 -13.76 8.42
C ARG A 142 -3.17 -14.58 7.69
N VAL A 143 -3.06 -14.73 6.37
CA VAL A 143 -4.07 -15.44 5.59
C VAL A 143 -3.93 -16.97 5.60
N ASN A 144 -2.78 -17.51 6.00
CA ASN A 144 -2.56 -18.95 6.03
C ASN A 144 -3.57 -19.67 6.94
N MET A 145 -3.92 -19.08 8.09
CA MET A 145 -4.90 -19.65 9.00
C MET A 145 -6.30 -19.73 8.38
N SER A 146 -6.68 -18.80 7.51
CA SER A 146 -8.00 -18.83 6.87
C SER A 146 -8.23 -20.04 5.96
N ILE A 147 -7.14 -20.63 5.43
CA ILE A 147 -7.15 -21.87 4.66
C ILE A 147 -6.88 -23.08 5.55
N ALA A 148 -5.85 -23.01 6.40
CA ALA A 148 -5.44 -24.12 7.27
C ALA A 148 -6.52 -24.51 8.29
N ILE A 149 -7.39 -23.57 8.69
CA ILE A 149 -8.48 -23.84 9.62
C ILE A 149 -9.47 -24.89 9.10
N LEU A 150 -9.59 -25.08 7.77
CA LEU A 150 -10.49 -26.05 7.16
C LEU A 150 -10.09 -27.49 7.54
N PRO A 151 -8.88 -28.00 7.20
CA PRO A 151 -8.44 -29.31 7.64
C PRO A 151 -8.26 -29.41 9.16
N MET A 152 -7.81 -28.33 9.82
CA MET A 152 -7.67 -28.33 11.28
C MET A 152 -9.01 -28.53 11.99
N SER A 153 -10.08 -27.84 11.55
CA SER A 153 -11.40 -27.99 12.17
C SER A 153 -11.98 -29.39 12.02
N GLN A 154 -11.63 -30.09 10.94
CA GLN A 154 -12.01 -31.51 10.74
C GLN A 154 -11.19 -32.44 11.63
N GLU A 155 -9.87 -32.24 11.73
CA GLU A 155 -8.97 -33.07 12.54
C GLU A 155 -9.28 -32.97 14.03
N PHE A 156 -9.53 -31.76 14.52
CA PHE A 156 -9.79 -31.48 15.95
C PHE A 156 -11.28 -31.40 16.31
N ASN A 157 -12.19 -31.64 15.36
CA ASN A 157 -13.65 -31.57 15.54
C ASN A 157 -14.13 -30.24 16.14
N TRP A 158 -13.58 -29.10 15.64
CA TRP A 158 -13.98 -27.76 16.08
C TRP A 158 -15.30 -27.32 15.45
N ASN A 159 -16.17 -26.77 16.27
CA ASN A 159 -17.39 -26.12 15.80
C ASN A 159 -17.10 -24.69 15.28
N SER A 160 -18.07 -24.08 14.59
CA SER A 160 -17.93 -22.75 14.00
C SER A 160 -17.60 -21.67 15.04
N ALA A 161 -18.12 -21.75 16.27
CA ALA A 161 -17.81 -20.81 17.34
C ALA A 161 -16.34 -20.90 17.75
N THR A 162 -15.79 -22.11 17.88
CA THR A 162 -14.37 -22.35 18.17
C THR A 162 -13.49 -21.81 17.03
N VAL A 163 -13.87 -22.04 15.78
CA VAL A 163 -13.18 -21.48 14.61
C VAL A 163 -13.17 -19.94 14.67
N GLY A 164 -14.31 -19.32 15.00
CA GLY A 164 -14.40 -17.87 15.17
C GLY A 164 -13.52 -17.34 16.28
N LEU A 165 -13.43 -18.06 17.41
CA LEU A 165 -12.56 -17.70 18.53
C LEU A 165 -11.08 -17.77 18.12
N ILE A 166 -10.67 -18.82 17.40
CA ILE A 166 -9.31 -18.99 16.88
C ILE A 166 -8.95 -17.85 15.92
N GLN A 167 -9.85 -17.49 15.00
CA GLN A 167 -9.64 -16.38 14.07
C GLN A 167 -9.57 -15.02 14.80
N SER A 168 -10.39 -14.83 15.85
CA SER A 168 -10.42 -13.62 16.67
C SER A 168 -9.14 -13.44 17.51
N SER A 169 -8.58 -14.51 18.04
CA SER A 169 -7.47 -14.46 19.00
C SER A 169 -6.21 -13.75 18.46
N PHE A 170 -5.98 -13.79 17.16
CA PHE A 170 -4.93 -13.01 16.51
C PHE A 170 -5.09 -11.50 16.77
N PHE A 171 -6.30 -10.98 16.63
CA PHE A 171 -6.58 -9.56 16.79
C PHE A 171 -6.43 -9.08 18.24
N TRP A 172 -6.52 -9.95 19.24
CA TRP A 172 -6.28 -9.59 20.65
C TRP A 172 -4.86 -9.09 20.86
N GLY A 173 -3.87 -9.86 20.37
CA GLY A 173 -2.47 -9.46 20.45
C GLY A 173 -2.15 -8.25 19.57
N TYR A 174 -2.71 -8.22 18.37
CA TYR A 174 -2.52 -7.13 17.43
C TYR A 174 -2.99 -5.78 18.00
N LEU A 175 -4.13 -5.77 18.71
CA LEU A 175 -4.68 -4.58 19.36
C LEU A 175 -3.74 -4.02 20.42
N LEU A 176 -3.12 -4.88 21.24
CA LEU A 176 -2.24 -4.47 22.33
C LEU A 176 -0.99 -3.72 21.84
N THR A 177 -0.47 -4.08 20.68
CA THR A 177 0.83 -3.57 20.21
C THR A 177 0.73 -2.48 19.16
N GLN A 178 -0.44 -2.15 18.65
CA GLN A 178 -0.65 -1.08 17.68
C GLN A 178 -0.12 0.28 18.17
N ILE A 179 -0.47 0.68 19.38
CA ILE A 179 -0.07 1.96 19.96
C ILE A 179 1.35 1.84 20.52
N LEU A 180 1.65 0.75 21.25
CA LEU A 180 2.96 0.53 21.86
C LEU A 180 4.06 0.43 20.79
N GLY A 181 3.78 -0.17 19.66
CA GLY A 181 4.71 -0.31 18.54
C GLY A 181 5.20 1.04 17.99
N GLY A 182 4.34 2.05 17.95
CA GLY A 182 4.73 3.42 17.60
C GLY A 182 5.70 4.02 18.60
N ILE A 183 5.38 3.93 19.90
CA ILE A 183 6.23 4.43 20.98
C ILE A 183 7.59 3.72 20.98
N TRP A 184 7.59 2.40 20.79
CA TRP A 184 8.83 1.62 20.72
C TRP A 184 9.65 1.95 19.47
N ALA A 185 9.02 2.15 18.33
CA ALA A 185 9.71 2.54 17.09
C ALA A 185 10.39 3.92 17.22
N ASP A 186 9.78 4.85 17.94
CA ASP A 186 10.37 6.17 18.19
C ASP A 186 11.52 6.09 19.22
N LYS A 187 11.37 5.25 20.26
CA LYS A 187 12.36 5.14 21.35
C LYS A 187 13.55 4.27 20.98
N PHE A 188 13.33 3.10 20.39
CA PHE A 188 14.36 2.09 20.11
C PHE A 188 14.80 2.08 18.63
N GLY A 189 14.09 2.82 17.77
CA GLY A 189 14.30 2.85 16.31
C GLY A 189 13.52 1.78 15.56
N GLY A 190 13.00 2.16 14.38
CA GLY A 190 12.15 1.28 13.57
C GLY A 190 12.83 -0.02 13.14
N LYS A 191 14.17 -0.02 12.90
CA LYS A 191 14.93 -1.23 12.54
C LYS A 191 14.79 -2.33 13.58
N VAL A 192 15.02 -2.00 14.84
CA VAL A 192 15.01 -2.97 15.93
C VAL A 192 13.59 -3.49 16.17
N VAL A 193 12.60 -2.57 16.19
CA VAL A 193 11.20 -2.93 16.46
C VAL A 193 10.61 -3.78 15.33
N LEU A 194 10.85 -3.44 14.06
CA LEU A 194 10.39 -4.24 12.93
C LEU A 194 11.07 -5.61 12.90
N GLY A 195 12.40 -5.64 13.07
CA GLY A 195 13.16 -6.88 13.08
C GLY A 195 12.73 -7.82 14.20
N PHE A 196 12.56 -7.31 15.41
CA PHE A 196 12.03 -8.07 16.55
C PHE A 196 10.61 -8.57 16.29
N GLY A 197 9.73 -7.72 15.74
CA GLY A 197 8.39 -8.10 15.34
C GLY A 197 8.38 -9.29 14.38
N VAL A 198 9.20 -9.24 13.30
CA VAL A 198 9.28 -10.33 12.32
C VAL A 198 9.72 -11.65 12.98
N VAL A 199 10.77 -11.65 13.78
CA VAL A 199 11.22 -12.85 14.48
C VAL A 199 10.13 -13.38 15.40
N TRP A 200 9.47 -12.48 16.16
CA TRP A 200 8.45 -12.83 17.11
C TRP A 200 7.25 -13.52 16.46
N TRP A 201 6.67 -12.92 15.39
CA TRP A 201 5.54 -13.56 14.73
C TRP A 201 5.95 -14.82 13.96
N SER A 202 7.15 -14.85 13.36
CA SER A 202 7.66 -16.05 12.67
C SER A 202 7.80 -17.23 13.63
N MET A 203 8.33 -17.01 14.82
CA MET A 203 8.40 -18.04 15.88
C MET A 203 7.01 -18.50 16.32
N ALA A 204 6.08 -17.56 16.53
CA ALA A 204 4.71 -17.89 16.90
C ALA A 204 4.02 -18.71 15.78
N THR A 205 4.27 -18.36 14.51
CA THR A 205 3.77 -19.10 13.35
C THR A 205 4.32 -20.52 13.32
N ILE A 206 5.64 -20.72 13.46
CA ILE A 206 6.29 -22.04 13.49
C ILE A 206 5.76 -22.90 14.66
N LEU A 207 5.50 -22.31 15.82
CA LEU A 207 5.00 -23.02 17.01
C LEU A 207 3.49 -23.29 16.97
N THR A 208 2.74 -22.66 16.08
CA THR A 208 1.28 -22.82 15.95
C THR A 208 0.83 -24.28 15.80
N PRO A 209 1.45 -25.13 14.95
CA PRO A 209 1.06 -26.56 14.84
C PRO A 209 1.28 -27.35 16.13
N ILE A 210 2.34 -27.06 16.86
CA ILE A 210 2.62 -27.70 18.14
C ILE A 210 1.57 -27.31 19.16
N ALA A 211 1.28 -26.00 19.27
CA ALA A 211 0.26 -25.49 20.17
C ALA A 211 -1.15 -26.04 19.88
N ALA A 212 -1.50 -26.20 18.60
CA ALA A 212 -2.77 -26.79 18.21
C ALA A 212 -2.93 -28.26 18.68
N ARG A 213 -1.85 -29.04 18.65
CA ARG A 213 -1.83 -30.44 19.13
C ARG A 213 -1.86 -30.55 20.65
N ILE A 214 -1.30 -29.59 21.38
CA ILE A 214 -1.35 -29.55 22.84
C ILE A 214 -2.78 -29.24 23.31
N GLY A 215 -3.46 -28.29 22.64
CA GLY A 215 -4.84 -27.95 22.93
C GLY A 215 -5.25 -26.55 22.55
N LEU A 216 -6.55 -26.29 22.52
CA LEU A 216 -7.13 -25.03 22.11
C LEU A 216 -6.58 -23.78 22.87
N PRO A 217 -6.42 -23.78 24.20
CA PRO A 217 -5.90 -22.60 24.90
C PRO A 217 -4.50 -22.18 24.43
N TYR A 218 -3.63 -23.17 24.16
CA TYR A 218 -2.27 -22.91 23.67
C TYR A 218 -2.27 -22.34 22.26
N LEU A 219 -3.17 -22.82 21.40
CA LEU A 219 -3.36 -22.28 20.06
C LEU A 219 -3.82 -20.82 20.12
N LEU A 220 -4.78 -20.47 20.98
CA LEU A 220 -5.25 -19.10 21.14
C LEU A 220 -4.13 -18.17 21.61
N VAL A 221 -3.30 -18.62 22.55
CA VAL A 221 -2.13 -17.86 23.03
C VAL A 221 -1.11 -17.66 21.90
N MET A 222 -0.80 -18.71 21.12
CA MET A 222 0.12 -18.56 19.98
C MET A 222 -0.41 -17.62 18.90
N ARG A 223 -1.69 -17.64 18.64
CA ARG A 223 -2.34 -16.69 17.72
C ARG A 223 -2.27 -15.26 18.26
N ALA A 224 -2.51 -15.05 19.55
CA ALA A 224 -2.33 -13.74 20.18
C ALA A 224 -0.87 -13.28 20.14
N PHE A 225 0.10 -14.16 20.38
CA PHE A 225 1.52 -13.84 20.28
C PHE A 225 1.93 -13.48 18.85
N MET A 226 1.41 -14.15 17.83
CA MET A 226 1.60 -13.75 16.45
C MET A 226 1.07 -12.33 16.21
N GLY A 227 -0.14 -12.03 16.70
CA GLY A 227 -0.72 -10.68 16.64
C GLY A 227 0.14 -9.61 17.29
N ILE A 228 0.75 -9.89 18.46
CA ILE A 228 1.69 -8.99 19.14
C ILE A 228 2.87 -8.63 18.23
N GLY A 229 3.45 -9.61 17.55
CA GLY A 229 4.56 -9.39 16.63
C GLY A 229 4.18 -8.58 15.39
N GLU A 230 3.02 -8.86 14.80
CA GLU A 230 2.56 -8.16 13.60
C GLU A 230 2.06 -6.73 13.89
N GLY A 231 1.51 -6.48 15.08
CA GLY A 231 0.95 -5.17 15.44
C GLY A 231 1.99 -4.04 15.48
N VAL A 232 3.27 -4.35 15.71
CA VAL A 232 4.35 -3.35 15.67
C VAL A 232 4.87 -3.06 14.26
N ALA A 233 4.52 -3.87 13.25
CA ALA A 233 5.10 -3.79 11.92
C ALA A 233 4.79 -2.46 11.21
N MET A 234 3.51 -2.05 11.21
CA MET A 234 3.08 -0.83 10.52
C MET A 234 3.71 0.44 11.11
N PRO A 235 3.66 0.71 12.43
CA PRO A 235 4.30 1.89 13.00
C PRO A 235 5.83 1.86 12.84
N ALA A 236 6.48 0.71 13.00
CA ALA A 236 7.92 0.59 12.81
C ALA A 236 8.35 0.87 11.36
N MET A 237 7.63 0.34 10.39
CA MET A 237 7.85 0.61 8.97
C MET A 237 7.69 2.10 8.64
N ASN A 238 6.62 2.74 9.13
CA ASN A 238 6.41 4.16 8.93
C ASN A 238 7.55 5.00 9.53
N ASN A 239 8.07 4.63 10.71
CA ASN A 239 9.23 5.28 11.33
C ASN A 239 10.48 5.15 10.45
N ILE A 240 10.75 3.97 9.87
CA ILE A 240 11.89 3.74 8.97
C ILE A 240 11.74 4.58 7.70
N LEU A 241 10.62 4.46 7.00
CA LEU A 241 10.40 5.16 5.73
C LEU A 241 10.41 6.69 5.90
N SER A 242 9.94 7.20 7.04
CA SER A 242 9.99 8.64 7.31
C SER A 242 11.42 9.19 7.40
N LYS A 243 12.40 8.36 7.79
CA LYS A 243 13.81 8.72 7.93
C LYS A 243 14.62 8.44 6.66
N TRP A 244 14.27 7.40 5.91
CA TRP A 244 15.04 6.93 4.75
C TRP A 244 14.58 7.51 3.42
N ILE A 245 13.33 7.98 3.33
CA ILE A 245 12.75 8.39 2.05
C ILE A 245 12.53 9.90 2.03
N PRO A 246 13.08 10.61 1.02
CA PRO A 246 12.81 12.03 0.81
C PRO A 246 11.32 12.27 0.59
N VAL A 247 10.83 13.46 0.92
CA VAL A 247 9.39 13.82 0.82
C VAL A 247 8.86 13.62 -0.60
N SER A 248 9.68 13.91 -1.62
CA SER A 248 9.32 13.75 -3.05
C SER A 248 9.02 12.31 -3.47
N GLU A 249 9.63 11.30 -2.82
CA GLU A 249 9.47 9.87 -3.15
C GLU A 249 8.60 9.12 -2.13
N ARG A 250 8.20 9.76 -1.01
CA ARG A 250 7.54 9.12 0.13
C ARG A 250 6.22 8.45 -0.24
N SER A 251 5.37 9.13 -1.01
CA SER A 251 4.07 8.58 -1.43
C SER A 251 4.21 7.29 -2.25
N ARG A 252 5.14 7.30 -3.22
CA ARG A 252 5.41 6.12 -4.07
C ARG A 252 5.97 4.96 -3.25
N SER A 253 6.90 5.23 -2.35
CA SER A 253 7.51 4.21 -1.49
C SER A 253 6.51 3.58 -0.53
N LEU A 254 5.63 4.38 0.09
CA LEU A 254 4.56 3.89 0.95
C LEU A 254 3.57 3.03 0.15
N SER A 255 3.14 3.48 -1.03
CA SER A 255 2.23 2.71 -1.88
C SER A 255 2.84 1.36 -2.29
N LEU A 256 4.13 1.34 -2.62
CA LEU A 256 4.84 0.10 -2.94
C LEU A 256 4.86 -0.85 -1.74
N VAL A 257 5.21 -0.37 -0.56
CA VAL A 257 5.25 -1.21 0.65
C VAL A 257 3.86 -1.75 0.99
N TYR A 258 2.82 -0.93 0.93
CA TYR A 258 1.45 -1.40 1.17
C TYR A 258 0.96 -2.39 0.11
N SER A 259 1.42 -2.29 -1.14
CA SER A 259 1.09 -3.30 -2.17
C SER A 259 1.63 -4.70 -1.82
N GLY A 260 2.69 -4.77 -1.00
CA GLY A 260 3.19 -6.03 -0.43
C GLY A 260 2.13 -6.77 0.39
N MET A 261 1.25 -6.05 1.09
CA MET A 261 0.15 -6.67 1.84
C MET A 261 -0.81 -7.43 0.92
N TYR A 262 -1.24 -6.80 -0.17
CA TYR A 262 -2.14 -7.44 -1.13
C TYR A 262 -1.48 -8.63 -1.83
N LEU A 263 -0.23 -8.44 -2.26
CA LEU A 263 0.53 -9.52 -2.89
C LEU A 263 0.79 -10.68 -1.93
N GLY A 264 1.05 -10.40 -0.64
CA GLY A 264 1.19 -11.40 0.41
C GLY A 264 -0.08 -12.23 0.59
N SER A 265 -1.25 -11.58 0.58
CA SER A 265 -2.54 -12.29 0.62
C SER A 265 -2.74 -13.18 -0.61
N VAL A 266 -2.43 -12.68 -1.81
CA VAL A 266 -2.52 -13.46 -3.06
C VAL A 266 -1.61 -14.68 -3.01
N VAL A 267 -0.33 -14.48 -2.65
CA VAL A 267 0.67 -15.57 -2.58
C VAL A 267 0.29 -16.57 -1.49
N GLY A 268 -0.08 -16.10 -0.30
CA GLY A 268 -0.50 -16.96 0.80
C GLY A 268 -1.68 -17.86 0.46
N LEU A 269 -2.75 -17.26 -0.13
CA LEU A 269 -3.95 -18.01 -0.52
C LEU A 269 -3.70 -18.98 -1.70
N ALA A 270 -2.81 -18.64 -2.62
CA ALA A 270 -2.50 -19.50 -3.76
C ALA A 270 -1.62 -20.70 -3.36
N PHE A 271 -0.60 -20.48 -2.52
CA PHE A 271 0.37 -21.53 -2.17
C PHE A 271 -0.05 -22.40 -0.98
N SER A 272 -0.83 -21.87 -0.02
CA SER A 272 -1.26 -22.64 1.16
C SER A 272 -1.98 -23.94 0.81
N PRO A 273 -2.96 -23.98 -0.12
CA PRO A 273 -3.63 -25.24 -0.46
C PRO A 273 -2.69 -26.29 -1.03
N PHE A 274 -1.72 -25.86 -1.86
CA PHE A 274 -0.73 -26.77 -2.45
C PHE A 274 0.14 -27.42 -1.37
N LEU A 275 0.62 -26.63 -0.40
CA LEU A 275 1.41 -27.15 0.73
C LEU A 275 0.58 -28.10 1.60
N ILE A 276 -0.68 -27.76 1.86
CA ILE A 276 -1.57 -28.57 2.70
C ILE A 276 -1.87 -29.91 2.06
N GLN A 277 -2.14 -29.95 0.75
CA GLN A 277 -2.46 -31.19 0.05
C GLN A 277 -1.29 -32.15 -0.03
N ASN A 278 -0.06 -31.65 -0.21
CA ASN A 278 1.13 -32.49 -0.38
C ASN A 278 1.81 -32.88 0.94
N LEU A 279 1.81 -31.96 1.92
CA LEU A 279 2.61 -32.08 3.15
C LEU A 279 1.77 -31.95 4.44
N GLY A 280 0.46 -31.76 4.31
CA GLY A 280 -0.44 -31.52 5.44
C GLY A 280 -0.43 -30.06 5.92
N TRP A 281 -1.46 -29.68 6.70
CA TRP A 281 -1.66 -28.30 7.16
C TRP A 281 -0.51 -27.71 8.01
N PRO A 282 0.29 -28.47 8.80
CA PRO A 282 1.41 -27.91 9.54
C PRO A 282 2.50 -27.30 8.66
N SER A 283 2.63 -27.81 7.42
CA SER A 283 3.67 -27.37 6.48
C SER A 283 3.57 -25.91 6.11
N VAL A 284 2.36 -25.34 6.05
CA VAL A 284 2.14 -23.92 5.74
C VAL A 284 2.78 -23.04 6.82
N PHE A 285 2.55 -23.39 8.09
CA PHE A 285 3.11 -22.65 9.22
C PHE A 285 4.63 -22.76 9.29
N TYR A 286 5.18 -23.94 9.08
CA TYR A 286 6.64 -24.13 9.05
C TYR A 286 7.29 -23.39 7.88
N SER A 287 6.73 -23.48 6.69
CA SER A 287 7.27 -22.84 5.49
C SER A 287 7.24 -21.31 5.61
N PHE A 288 6.09 -20.74 5.92
CA PHE A 288 5.94 -19.27 5.95
C PHE A 288 6.68 -18.65 7.13
N GLY A 289 6.61 -19.25 8.32
CA GLY A 289 7.37 -18.78 9.46
C GLY A 289 8.89 -18.85 9.26
N SER A 290 9.40 -19.87 8.54
CA SER A 290 10.82 -19.97 8.20
C SER A 290 11.28 -18.86 7.25
N LEU A 291 10.44 -18.43 6.31
CA LEU A 291 10.75 -17.31 5.41
C LEU A 291 11.00 -16.01 6.17
N GLY A 292 10.26 -15.77 7.26
CA GLY A 292 10.50 -14.60 8.13
C GLY A 292 11.87 -14.63 8.79
N SER A 293 12.34 -15.82 9.21
CA SER A 293 13.68 -15.97 9.79
C SER A 293 14.78 -15.70 8.76
N ILE A 294 14.61 -16.14 7.51
CA ILE A 294 15.51 -15.85 6.39
C ILE A 294 15.54 -14.34 6.12
N TRP A 295 14.37 -13.71 6.03
CA TRP A 295 14.25 -12.27 5.84
C TRP A 295 14.99 -11.50 6.94
N PHE A 296 14.86 -11.92 8.20
CA PHE A 296 15.50 -11.28 9.34
C PHE A 296 17.04 -11.30 9.23
N ALA A 297 17.63 -12.39 8.72
CA ALA A 297 19.06 -12.46 8.48
C ALA A 297 19.55 -11.39 7.48
N PHE A 298 18.78 -11.15 6.40
CA PHE A 298 19.06 -10.06 5.46
C PHE A 298 18.83 -8.68 6.09
N TRP A 299 17.77 -8.53 6.89
CA TRP A 299 17.44 -7.31 7.58
C TRP A 299 18.53 -6.83 8.52
N LEU A 300 19.08 -7.73 9.33
CA LEU A 300 20.16 -7.42 10.26
C LEU A 300 21.40 -6.86 9.54
N ARG A 301 21.74 -7.43 8.38
CA ARG A 301 22.94 -7.08 7.63
C ARG A 301 22.81 -5.81 6.80
N LYS A 302 21.60 -5.51 6.30
CA LYS A 302 21.40 -4.48 5.27
C LYS A 302 20.64 -3.25 5.73
N ALA A 303 19.83 -3.36 6.79
CA ALA A 303 19.04 -2.24 7.28
C ALA A 303 19.74 -1.49 8.41
N TYR A 304 19.50 -0.17 8.48
CA TYR A 304 19.90 0.72 9.57
C TYR A 304 18.72 1.57 10.02
N SER A 305 18.69 1.97 11.29
CA SER A 305 17.58 2.77 11.84
C SER A 305 17.53 4.20 11.25
N SER A 306 18.68 4.71 10.84
CA SER A 306 18.81 6.04 10.25
C SER A 306 19.88 6.04 9.15
N PRO A 307 19.74 6.87 8.10
CA PRO A 307 20.77 7.06 7.08
C PRO A 307 22.11 7.56 7.62
N LYS A 308 22.09 8.17 8.83
CA LYS A 308 23.32 8.65 9.49
C LYS A 308 24.18 7.50 9.99
N ASP A 309 23.56 6.39 10.36
CA ASP A 309 24.20 5.23 10.98
C ASP A 309 24.73 4.22 9.96
N ASP A 310 24.44 4.43 8.65
CA ASP A 310 24.87 3.54 7.57
C ASP A 310 26.24 3.95 7.05
N PRO A 311 27.29 3.09 7.23
CA PRO A 311 28.64 3.38 6.74
C PRO A 311 28.78 3.23 5.22
N ASP A 312 27.95 2.41 4.59
CA ASP A 312 28.01 2.11 3.16
C ASP A 312 27.15 3.07 2.32
N LEU A 313 26.50 4.07 2.92
CA LEU A 313 25.64 5.01 2.21
C LEU A 313 26.48 6.08 1.51
N GLY A 314 26.33 6.19 0.18
CA GLY A 314 27.02 7.18 -0.62
C GLY A 314 26.72 8.62 -0.15
N PRO A 315 27.70 9.54 -0.21
CA PRO A 315 27.55 10.90 0.29
C PRO A 315 26.44 11.67 -0.44
N GLU A 316 26.25 11.47 -1.74
CA GLU A 316 25.20 12.11 -2.53
C GLU A 316 23.80 11.63 -2.12
N GLU A 317 23.64 10.31 -1.95
CA GLU A 317 22.36 9.74 -1.51
C GLU A 317 22.04 10.16 -0.08
N LYS A 318 23.04 10.22 0.80
CA LYS A 318 22.91 10.71 2.18
C LYS A 318 22.46 12.18 2.21
N ARG A 319 23.02 13.01 1.35
CA ARG A 319 22.63 14.43 1.20
C ARG A 319 21.19 14.54 0.70
N LEU A 320 20.83 13.80 -0.35
CA LEU A 320 19.47 13.77 -0.91
C LEU A 320 18.42 13.42 0.15
N ILE A 321 18.70 12.42 0.99
CA ILE A 321 17.77 11.97 2.04
C ILE A 321 17.67 13.02 3.15
N LEU A 322 18.78 13.60 3.59
CA LEU A 322 18.81 14.54 4.70
C LEU A 322 18.26 15.92 4.33
N GLU A 323 18.57 16.43 3.14
CA GLU A 323 18.06 17.72 2.63
C GLU A 323 16.57 17.61 2.21
N GLY A 324 16.15 16.47 1.67
CA GLY A 324 14.75 16.19 1.34
C GLY A 324 13.87 15.83 2.53
N GLY A 325 14.44 15.69 3.71
CA GLY A 325 13.72 15.31 4.94
C GLY A 325 13.18 16.54 5.67
N VAL A 326 11.88 16.78 5.62
CA VAL A 326 11.25 17.72 6.56
C VAL A 326 11.27 17.07 7.94
N SER A 327 12.07 17.61 8.85
CA SER A 327 11.98 17.30 10.28
C SER A 327 10.56 17.71 10.74
N LYS A 328 9.63 16.76 10.77
CA LYS A 328 8.37 17.01 11.48
C LYS A 328 8.76 17.14 12.95
N ALA A 329 8.62 18.36 13.48
CA ALA A 329 8.68 18.55 14.93
C ALA A 329 7.74 17.52 15.56
N ALA A 330 8.28 16.68 16.45
CA ALA A 330 7.47 15.72 17.18
C ALA A 330 6.34 16.49 17.88
N VAL A 331 5.12 16.02 17.71
CA VAL A 331 3.96 16.64 18.38
C VAL A 331 4.12 16.33 19.86
N SER A 332 4.66 17.30 20.61
CA SER A 332 4.98 17.11 22.03
C SER A 332 3.73 17.00 22.91
N ASN A 333 2.63 17.64 22.51
CA ASN A 333 1.35 17.57 23.21
C ASN A 333 0.20 17.27 22.25
N ILE A 334 -0.51 16.18 22.48
CA ILE A 334 -1.69 15.79 21.70
C ILE A 334 -2.94 16.34 22.42
N PRO A 335 -3.72 17.22 21.80
CA PRO A 335 -4.91 17.81 22.42
C PRO A 335 -6.09 16.82 22.40
N TRP A 336 -6.03 15.76 23.20
CA TRP A 336 -7.03 14.68 23.21
C TRP A 336 -8.47 15.17 23.38
N LYS A 337 -8.68 16.15 24.29
CA LYS A 337 -10.03 16.72 24.50
C LYS A 337 -10.57 17.39 23.22
N LEU A 338 -9.73 18.13 22.52
CA LEU A 338 -10.11 18.78 21.26
C LEU A 338 -10.40 17.72 20.16
N ILE A 339 -9.54 16.73 20.00
CA ILE A 339 -9.69 15.68 19.00
C ILE A 339 -11.00 14.92 19.23
N LEU A 340 -11.26 14.45 20.45
CA LEU A 340 -12.43 13.65 20.78
C LEU A 340 -13.73 14.48 20.88
N SER A 341 -13.67 15.82 20.90
CA SER A 341 -14.84 16.70 20.85
C SER A 341 -15.41 16.90 19.44
N LYS A 342 -14.65 16.53 18.40
CA LYS A 342 -15.04 16.80 17.01
C LYS A 342 -15.83 15.63 16.41
N ALA A 343 -17.05 15.91 15.91
CA ALA A 343 -17.91 14.92 15.28
C ALA A 343 -17.26 14.20 14.06
N PRO A 344 -16.49 14.86 13.17
CA PRO A 344 -15.82 14.17 12.08
C PRO A 344 -14.79 13.14 12.53
N VAL A 345 -14.18 13.29 13.71
CA VAL A 345 -13.26 12.28 14.27
C VAL A 345 -14.03 11.02 14.66
N TRP A 346 -15.21 11.15 15.26
CA TRP A 346 -16.08 10.00 15.54
C TRP A 346 -16.61 9.35 14.26
N ALA A 347 -16.89 10.14 13.22
CA ALA A 347 -17.24 9.59 11.92
C ALA A 347 -16.10 8.71 11.34
N LEU A 348 -14.84 9.14 11.49
CA LEU A 348 -13.68 8.30 11.11
C LEU A 348 -13.62 7.01 11.92
N ILE A 349 -13.77 7.08 13.24
CA ILE A 349 -13.68 5.92 14.15
C ILE A 349 -14.75 4.89 13.83
N ILE A 350 -16.02 5.33 13.74
CA ILE A 350 -17.16 4.45 13.47
C ILE A 350 -17.08 3.87 12.06
N SER A 351 -16.75 4.69 11.07
CA SER A 351 -16.63 4.22 9.69
C SER A 351 -15.47 3.24 9.52
N HIS A 352 -14.36 3.42 10.23
CA HIS A 352 -13.23 2.49 10.22
C HIS A 352 -13.61 1.14 10.84
N PHE A 353 -14.39 1.16 11.93
CA PHE A 353 -14.96 -0.06 12.52
C PHE A 353 -15.87 -0.79 11.53
N CYS A 354 -16.82 -0.08 10.90
CA CYS A 354 -17.75 -0.67 9.94
C CYS A 354 -17.04 -1.22 8.69
N HIS A 355 -16.04 -0.50 8.17
CA HIS A 355 -15.23 -0.94 7.05
C HIS A 355 -14.46 -2.22 7.36
N ASN A 356 -13.74 -2.23 8.47
CA ASN A 356 -12.91 -3.37 8.85
C ASN A 356 -13.73 -4.59 9.29
N TRP A 357 -14.97 -4.41 9.75
CA TRP A 357 -15.85 -5.54 10.04
C TRP A 357 -16.02 -6.43 8.81
N GLY A 358 -16.43 -5.87 7.68
CA GLY A 358 -16.60 -6.63 6.44
C GLY A 358 -15.27 -7.16 5.90
N THR A 359 -14.24 -6.31 5.86
CA THR A 359 -12.91 -6.68 5.36
C THR A 359 -12.30 -7.85 6.15
N PHE A 360 -12.34 -7.84 7.49
CA PHE A 360 -11.78 -8.93 8.29
C PHE A 360 -12.61 -10.20 8.26
N ILE A 361 -13.94 -10.11 8.16
CA ILE A 361 -14.77 -11.30 7.95
C ILE A 361 -14.41 -11.96 6.62
N LEU A 362 -14.31 -11.19 5.54
CA LEU A 362 -13.94 -11.74 4.23
C LEU A 362 -12.50 -12.27 4.23
N LEU A 363 -11.57 -11.59 4.91
CA LEU A 363 -10.18 -12.06 5.03
C LEU A 363 -10.09 -13.43 5.71
N THR A 364 -10.85 -13.65 6.78
CA THR A 364 -10.72 -14.82 7.62
C THR A 364 -11.67 -15.96 7.25
N TRP A 365 -12.87 -15.64 6.75
CA TRP A 365 -13.93 -16.62 6.54
C TRP A 365 -14.28 -16.90 5.08
N MET A 366 -13.76 -16.15 4.11
CA MET A 366 -14.08 -16.37 2.69
C MET A 366 -13.72 -17.79 2.21
N PRO A 367 -12.55 -18.37 2.52
CA PRO A 367 -12.25 -19.74 2.14
C PRO A 367 -13.24 -20.77 2.75
N THR A 368 -13.67 -20.51 3.99
CA THR A 368 -14.68 -21.36 4.67
C THR A 368 -16.04 -21.24 3.99
N TYR A 369 -16.47 -20.04 3.60
CA TYR A 369 -17.68 -19.83 2.83
C TYR A 369 -17.64 -20.58 1.48
N TYR A 370 -16.54 -20.48 0.75
CA TYR A 370 -16.35 -21.15 -0.53
C TYR A 370 -16.39 -22.68 -0.38
N ASN A 371 -15.76 -23.22 0.65
CA ASN A 371 -15.78 -24.65 0.92
C ASN A 371 -17.18 -25.15 1.38
N GLN A 372 -17.79 -24.47 2.35
CA GLN A 372 -19.05 -24.93 2.97
C GLN A 372 -20.28 -24.69 2.09
N VAL A 373 -20.37 -23.53 1.44
CA VAL A 373 -21.56 -23.11 0.67
C VAL A 373 -21.42 -23.45 -0.80
N LEU A 374 -20.29 -23.10 -1.42
CA LEU A 374 -20.08 -23.32 -2.84
C LEU A 374 -19.54 -24.71 -3.16
N LYS A 375 -19.19 -25.50 -2.10
CA LYS A 375 -18.68 -26.87 -2.21
C LYS A 375 -17.38 -26.99 -3.00
N PHE A 376 -16.58 -25.93 -3.04
CA PHE A 376 -15.26 -25.96 -3.62
C PHE A 376 -14.30 -26.79 -2.77
N ASN A 377 -13.39 -27.49 -3.43
CA ASN A 377 -12.29 -28.16 -2.73
C ASN A 377 -11.30 -27.13 -2.15
N LEU A 378 -10.32 -27.59 -1.37
CA LEU A 378 -9.38 -26.72 -0.68
C LEU A 378 -8.58 -25.83 -1.64
N THR A 379 -8.12 -26.39 -2.77
CA THR A 379 -7.36 -25.66 -3.80
C THR A 379 -8.22 -24.62 -4.50
N GLU A 380 -9.41 -24.98 -4.92
CA GLU A 380 -10.36 -24.06 -5.54
C GLU A 380 -10.72 -22.93 -4.58
N SER A 381 -10.97 -23.23 -3.31
CA SER A 381 -11.29 -22.25 -2.28
C SER A 381 -10.14 -21.23 -2.11
N GLY A 382 -8.88 -21.67 -2.08
CA GLY A 382 -7.73 -20.79 -1.96
C GLY A 382 -7.51 -19.95 -3.21
N LEU A 383 -7.48 -20.58 -4.39
CA LEU A 383 -7.23 -19.87 -5.67
C LEU A 383 -8.32 -18.86 -6.01
N LEU A 384 -9.58 -19.19 -5.76
CA LEU A 384 -10.69 -18.28 -6.05
C LEU A 384 -10.76 -17.11 -5.06
N CYS A 385 -10.21 -17.27 -3.85
CA CYS A 385 -10.04 -16.16 -2.92
C CYS A 385 -9.00 -15.12 -3.37
N VAL A 386 -8.11 -15.46 -4.30
CA VAL A 386 -7.16 -14.51 -4.91
C VAL A 386 -7.88 -13.42 -5.70
N LEU A 387 -8.96 -13.76 -6.40
CA LEU A 387 -9.67 -12.82 -7.27
C LEU A 387 -10.21 -11.58 -6.52
N PRO A 388 -10.90 -11.68 -5.38
CA PRO A 388 -11.32 -10.52 -4.60
C PRO A 388 -10.17 -9.59 -4.17
N TRP A 389 -9.03 -10.15 -3.75
CA TRP A 389 -7.86 -9.35 -3.36
C TRP A 389 -7.19 -8.65 -4.55
N LEU A 390 -7.17 -9.33 -5.70
CA LEU A 390 -6.66 -8.73 -6.94
C LEU A 390 -7.55 -7.58 -7.41
N THR A 391 -8.87 -7.75 -7.38
CA THR A 391 -9.81 -6.67 -7.72
C THR A 391 -9.68 -5.50 -6.76
N MET A 392 -9.51 -5.74 -5.46
CA MET A 392 -9.26 -4.70 -4.48
C MET A 392 -7.99 -3.89 -4.81
N ALA A 393 -6.88 -4.55 -5.15
CA ALA A 393 -5.64 -3.89 -5.54
C ALA A 393 -5.79 -3.01 -6.79
N ILE A 394 -6.53 -3.47 -7.79
CA ILE A 394 -6.79 -2.73 -9.03
C ILE A 394 -7.69 -1.51 -8.75
N PHE A 395 -8.81 -1.72 -8.08
CA PHE A 395 -9.80 -0.68 -7.84
C PHE A 395 -9.36 0.36 -6.82
N ALA A 396 -8.42 0.05 -5.91
CA ALA A 396 -7.81 1.05 -5.04
C ALA A 396 -7.07 2.14 -5.83
N ASN A 397 -6.34 1.74 -6.89
CA ASN A 397 -5.65 2.69 -7.77
C ASN A 397 -6.64 3.48 -8.64
N ILE A 398 -7.65 2.82 -9.19
CA ILE A 398 -8.72 3.47 -9.98
C ILE A 398 -9.46 4.50 -9.11
N GLY A 399 -9.82 4.14 -7.87
CA GLY A 399 -10.47 5.02 -6.91
C GLY A 399 -9.63 6.25 -6.56
N GLY A 400 -8.32 6.06 -6.38
CA GLY A 400 -7.38 7.18 -6.18
C GLY A 400 -7.38 8.15 -7.36
N TRP A 401 -7.24 7.63 -8.57
CA TRP A 401 -7.25 8.43 -9.79
C TRP A 401 -8.59 9.18 -10.01
N ILE A 402 -9.72 8.53 -9.74
CA ILE A 402 -11.05 9.17 -9.81
C ILE A 402 -11.14 10.29 -8.77
N ALA A 403 -10.73 10.05 -7.53
CA ALA A 403 -10.78 11.06 -6.47
C ALA A 403 -9.95 12.29 -6.82
N ASP A 404 -8.71 12.10 -7.28
CA ASP A 404 -7.81 13.18 -7.68
C ASP A 404 -8.36 13.95 -8.88
N THR A 405 -8.97 13.26 -9.84
CA THR A 405 -9.61 13.89 -11.01
C THR A 405 -10.82 14.74 -10.61
N LEU A 406 -11.64 14.28 -9.67
CA LEU A 406 -12.79 15.05 -9.19
C LEU A 406 -12.34 16.31 -8.45
N VAL A 407 -11.32 16.21 -7.60
CA VAL A 407 -10.73 17.37 -6.91
C VAL A 407 -10.14 18.36 -7.91
N SER A 408 -9.40 17.89 -8.90
CA SER A 408 -8.80 18.77 -9.94
C SER A 408 -9.85 19.47 -10.80
N ARG A 409 -11.06 18.92 -10.93
CA ARG A 409 -12.21 19.54 -11.60
C ARG A 409 -12.99 20.50 -10.70
N GLY A 410 -12.53 20.77 -9.49
CA GLY A 410 -13.13 21.75 -8.59
C GLY A 410 -14.24 21.19 -7.69
N VAL A 411 -14.43 19.88 -7.64
CA VAL A 411 -15.36 19.27 -6.66
C VAL A 411 -14.73 19.40 -5.26
N SER A 412 -15.52 19.83 -4.27
CA SER A 412 -15.02 20.02 -2.91
C SER A 412 -14.49 18.69 -2.33
N ILE A 413 -13.39 18.77 -1.55
CA ILE A 413 -12.78 17.61 -0.90
C ILE A 413 -13.80 16.83 -0.09
N THR A 414 -14.64 17.53 0.67
CA THR A 414 -15.75 16.92 1.46
C THR A 414 -16.66 16.07 0.58
N ALA A 415 -17.10 16.59 -0.58
CA ALA A 415 -17.98 15.85 -1.48
C ALA A 415 -17.28 14.62 -2.06
N VAL A 416 -16.01 14.76 -2.49
CA VAL A 416 -15.23 13.63 -3.01
C VAL A 416 -15.08 12.54 -1.95
N ARG A 417 -14.74 12.89 -0.70
CA ARG A 417 -14.61 11.91 0.40
C ARG A 417 -15.93 11.20 0.70
N LYS A 418 -17.04 11.94 0.68
CA LYS A 418 -18.39 11.36 0.88
C LYS A 418 -18.78 10.41 -0.25
N ILE A 419 -18.56 10.79 -1.51
CA ILE A 419 -18.85 9.95 -2.68
C ILE A 419 -18.02 8.67 -2.63
N MET A 420 -16.68 8.78 -2.47
CA MET A 420 -15.80 7.63 -2.47
C MET A 420 -16.12 6.63 -1.35
N GLN A 421 -16.36 7.13 -0.13
CA GLN A 421 -16.71 6.26 0.98
C GLN A 421 -18.13 5.67 0.85
N SER A 422 -19.07 6.40 0.25
CA SER A 422 -20.39 5.84 -0.02
C SER A 422 -20.33 4.68 -1.02
N ILE A 423 -19.48 4.77 -2.06
CA ILE A 423 -19.23 3.65 -2.97
C ILE A 423 -18.58 2.50 -2.21
N GLY A 424 -17.58 2.80 -1.34
CA GLY A 424 -16.87 1.82 -0.52
C GLY A 424 -17.75 1.10 0.52
N PHE A 425 -18.91 1.62 0.86
CA PHE A 425 -19.87 0.98 1.77
C PHE A 425 -21.08 0.38 1.04
N LEU A 426 -21.73 1.14 0.18
CA LEU A 426 -22.95 0.68 -0.50
C LEU A 426 -22.67 -0.39 -1.56
N GLY A 427 -21.48 -0.36 -2.20
CA GLY A 427 -21.06 -1.40 -3.13
C GLY A 427 -20.99 -2.77 -2.46
N PRO A 428 -20.16 -2.96 -1.42
CA PRO A 428 -20.14 -4.20 -0.66
C PRO A 428 -21.50 -4.59 -0.10
N ALA A 429 -22.28 -3.66 0.46
CA ALA A 429 -23.60 -3.93 0.96
C ALA A 429 -24.52 -4.52 -0.12
N PHE A 430 -24.50 -3.95 -1.32
CA PHE A 430 -25.28 -4.45 -2.46
C PHE A 430 -24.85 -5.87 -2.87
N PHE A 431 -23.54 -6.08 -3.10
CA PHE A 431 -23.06 -7.38 -3.57
C PHE A 431 -23.22 -8.49 -2.52
N LEU A 432 -23.03 -8.19 -1.24
CA LEU A 432 -23.28 -9.15 -0.16
C LEU A 432 -24.77 -9.51 -0.03
N THR A 433 -25.67 -8.56 -0.28
CA THR A 433 -27.12 -8.84 -0.33
C THR A 433 -27.45 -9.75 -1.50
N GLN A 434 -26.82 -9.56 -2.68
CA GLN A 434 -27.04 -10.43 -3.83
C GLN A 434 -26.60 -11.87 -3.61
N LEU A 435 -25.60 -12.13 -2.74
CA LEU A 435 -25.12 -13.49 -2.47
C LEU A 435 -26.22 -14.45 -1.99
N SER A 436 -27.24 -13.96 -1.29
CA SER A 436 -28.39 -14.77 -0.87
C SER A 436 -29.29 -15.20 -2.04
N HIS A 437 -29.21 -14.53 -3.18
CA HIS A 437 -30.03 -14.78 -4.38
C HIS A 437 -29.28 -15.51 -5.48
N VAL A 438 -27.96 -15.61 -5.38
CA VAL A 438 -27.10 -16.22 -6.39
C VAL A 438 -27.19 -17.73 -6.34
N LYS A 439 -27.41 -18.36 -7.50
CA LYS A 439 -27.57 -19.82 -7.65
C LYS A 439 -26.32 -20.54 -8.16
N THR A 440 -25.37 -19.81 -8.74
CA THR A 440 -24.17 -20.42 -9.34
C THR A 440 -22.91 -20.01 -8.59
N PRO A 441 -21.97 -20.95 -8.37
CA PRO A 441 -20.71 -20.65 -7.69
C PRO A 441 -19.91 -19.54 -8.36
N ALA A 442 -19.86 -19.50 -9.69
CA ALA A 442 -19.15 -18.47 -10.45
C ALA A 442 -19.70 -17.05 -10.16
N MET A 443 -21.04 -16.92 -10.07
CA MET A 443 -21.67 -15.64 -9.75
C MET A 443 -21.40 -15.22 -8.30
N ALA A 444 -21.31 -16.17 -7.36
CA ALA A 444 -20.96 -15.88 -5.98
C ALA A 444 -19.52 -15.34 -5.86
N VAL A 445 -18.57 -15.98 -6.55
CA VAL A 445 -17.18 -15.49 -6.62
C VAL A 445 -17.11 -14.10 -7.25
N LEU A 446 -17.87 -13.85 -8.31
CA LEU A 446 -17.94 -12.53 -8.95
C LEU A 446 -18.52 -11.47 -7.99
N CYS A 447 -19.60 -11.78 -7.27
CA CYS A 447 -20.16 -10.88 -6.26
C CYS A 447 -19.16 -10.55 -5.16
N MET A 448 -18.39 -11.54 -4.68
CA MET A 448 -17.32 -11.32 -3.69
C MET A 448 -16.21 -10.43 -4.25
N ALA A 449 -15.79 -10.67 -5.50
CA ALA A 449 -14.78 -9.85 -6.17
C ALA A 449 -15.24 -8.40 -6.37
N CYS A 450 -16.49 -8.19 -6.79
CA CYS A 450 -17.09 -6.87 -6.93
C CYS A 450 -17.27 -6.17 -5.56
N SER A 451 -17.61 -6.94 -4.52
CA SER A 451 -17.69 -6.43 -3.14
C SER A 451 -16.35 -5.86 -2.70
N GLN A 452 -15.26 -6.62 -2.81
CA GLN A 452 -13.92 -6.18 -2.45
C GLN A 452 -13.38 -5.06 -3.36
N GLY A 453 -13.69 -5.11 -4.66
CA GLY A 453 -13.35 -4.03 -5.58
C GLY A 453 -14.04 -2.71 -5.23
N SER A 454 -15.31 -2.75 -4.82
CA SER A 454 -16.03 -1.56 -4.36
C SER A 454 -15.51 -1.05 -3.01
N ASP A 455 -15.17 -1.96 -2.08
CA ASP A 455 -14.58 -1.62 -0.78
C ASP A 455 -13.27 -0.84 -0.91
N ALA A 456 -12.49 -1.10 -1.97
CA ALA A 456 -11.24 -0.43 -2.26
C ALA A 456 -11.35 1.10 -2.40
N PHE A 457 -12.51 1.63 -2.76
CA PHE A 457 -12.76 3.08 -2.83
C PHE A 457 -12.64 3.78 -1.47
N SER A 458 -12.76 3.02 -0.37
CA SER A 458 -12.52 3.51 0.99
C SER A 458 -11.10 4.04 1.21
N GLN A 459 -10.11 3.61 0.41
CA GLN A 459 -8.76 4.17 0.44
C GLN A 459 -8.75 5.67 0.14
N SER A 460 -9.56 6.09 -0.83
CA SER A 460 -9.67 7.49 -1.23
C SER A 460 -10.74 8.25 -0.43
N GLY A 461 -11.66 7.55 0.22
CA GLY A 461 -12.66 8.13 1.12
C GLY A 461 -12.12 8.28 2.54
N LEU A 462 -12.18 7.19 3.30
CA LEU A 462 -11.87 7.12 4.72
C LEU A 462 -10.39 7.38 5.02
N TYR A 463 -9.47 6.63 4.37
CA TYR A 463 -8.05 6.68 4.73
C TYR A 463 -7.40 8.02 4.36
N SER A 464 -7.77 8.62 3.23
CA SER A 464 -7.26 9.93 2.84
C SER A 464 -7.77 11.05 3.75
N ASN A 465 -8.98 10.91 4.31
CA ASN A 465 -9.60 11.94 5.13
C ASN A 465 -8.85 12.25 6.44
N HIS A 466 -8.07 11.30 6.98
CA HIS A 466 -7.22 11.54 8.14
C HIS A 466 -6.23 12.69 7.93
N GLN A 467 -5.72 12.82 6.70
CA GLN A 467 -4.80 13.90 6.32
C GLN A 467 -5.53 15.22 6.05
N ASP A 468 -6.79 15.15 5.55
CA ASP A 468 -7.57 16.34 5.24
C ASP A 468 -7.97 17.09 6.52
N ILE A 469 -8.55 16.40 7.50
CA ILE A 469 -9.11 17.03 8.71
C ILE A 469 -8.07 17.46 9.74
N GLY A 470 -6.91 16.82 9.75
CA GLY A 470 -5.85 17.13 10.71
C GLY A 470 -4.46 16.71 10.21
N PRO A 471 -3.84 17.44 9.26
CA PRO A 471 -2.55 17.03 8.68
C PRO A 471 -1.45 16.85 9.72
N ARG A 472 -1.45 17.67 10.78
CA ARG A 472 -0.49 17.59 11.89
C ARG A 472 -0.70 16.35 12.76
N TYR A 473 -1.95 15.94 12.95
CA TYR A 473 -2.36 14.82 13.81
C TYR A 473 -2.80 13.59 13.02
N ALA A 474 -2.55 13.54 11.71
CA ALA A 474 -3.03 12.46 10.85
C ALA A 474 -2.62 11.06 11.33
N GLY A 475 -1.40 10.91 11.87
CA GLY A 475 -0.94 9.66 12.46
C GLY A 475 -1.71 9.26 13.73
N VAL A 476 -2.05 10.24 14.57
CA VAL A 476 -2.85 10.02 15.80
C VAL A 476 -4.28 9.63 15.43
N LEU A 477 -4.89 10.33 14.47
CA LEU A 477 -6.23 10.03 13.97
C LEU A 477 -6.30 8.64 13.35
N LEU A 478 -5.30 8.29 12.54
CA LEU A 478 -5.21 6.95 11.95
C LEU A 478 -5.02 5.88 13.03
N GLY A 479 -4.16 6.09 14.00
CA GLY A 479 -3.95 5.17 15.12
C GLY A 479 -5.23 4.95 15.92
N LEU A 480 -5.96 6.03 16.24
CA LEU A 480 -7.21 5.98 16.98
C LEU A 480 -8.31 5.23 16.22
N SER A 481 -8.51 5.59 14.94
CA SER A 481 -9.54 4.94 14.11
C SER A 481 -9.18 3.49 13.78
N ASN A 482 -7.90 3.19 13.53
CA ASN A 482 -7.44 1.83 13.27
C ASN A 482 -7.59 0.92 14.50
N THR A 483 -7.47 1.46 15.71
CA THR A 483 -7.77 0.72 16.94
C THR A 483 -9.23 0.24 16.94
N ALA A 484 -10.17 1.11 16.56
CA ALA A 484 -11.57 0.72 16.39
C ALA A 484 -11.74 -0.32 15.26
N GLY A 485 -10.99 -0.16 14.17
CA GLY A 485 -10.97 -1.14 13.08
C GLY A 485 -10.50 -2.52 13.52
N VAL A 486 -9.47 -2.59 14.37
CA VAL A 486 -8.99 -3.88 14.93
C VAL A 486 -10.02 -4.50 15.87
N LEU A 487 -10.75 -3.69 16.67
CA LEU A 487 -11.86 -4.19 17.48
C LEU A 487 -12.96 -4.83 16.61
N ALA A 488 -13.19 -4.32 15.41
CA ALA A 488 -14.08 -4.97 14.44
C ALA A 488 -13.58 -6.37 14.03
N GLY A 489 -12.26 -6.56 13.93
CA GLY A 489 -11.65 -7.88 13.73
C GLY A 489 -11.89 -8.82 14.91
N VAL A 490 -11.70 -8.32 16.16
CA VAL A 490 -11.95 -9.10 17.38
C VAL A 490 -13.41 -9.57 17.45
N PHE A 491 -14.34 -8.63 17.35
CA PHE A 491 -15.77 -8.93 17.51
C PHE A 491 -16.36 -9.58 16.26
N GLY A 492 -15.98 -9.13 15.05
CA GLY A 492 -16.57 -9.58 13.80
C GLY A 492 -16.25 -11.04 13.50
N THR A 493 -15.01 -11.47 13.69
CA THR A 493 -14.62 -12.86 13.43
C THR A 493 -15.22 -13.83 14.45
N ALA A 494 -15.26 -13.44 15.74
CA ALA A 494 -15.90 -14.23 16.80
C ALA A 494 -17.43 -14.30 16.61
N ALA A 495 -18.07 -13.15 16.33
CA ALA A 495 -19.51 -13.08 16.09
C ALA A 495 -19.93 -13.93 14.88
N THR A 496 -19.13 -13.91 13.80
CA THR A 496 -19.38 -14.77 12.63
C THR A 496 -19.42 -16.24 13.01
N GLY A 497 -18.44 -16.73 13.79
CA GLY A 497 -18.43 -18.11 14.28
C GLY A 497 -19.67 -18.46 15.11
N TYR A 498 -20.07 -17.55 16.01
CA TYR A 498 -21.26 -17.73 16.85
C TYR A 498 -22.56 -17.71 16.03
N ILE A 499 -22.68 -16.81 15.06
CA ILE A 499 -23.84 -16.76 14.16
C ILE A 499 -23.93 -18.05 13.35
N LEU A 500 -22.83 -18.54 12.79
CA LEU A 500 -22.81 -19.76 11.98
C LEU A 500 -23.10 -21.03 12.78
N GLN A 501 -22.91 -21.01 14.09
CA GLN A 501 -23.26 -22.13 14.96
C GLN A 501 -24.77 -22.28 15.12
N ARG A 502 -25.54 -21.19 15.06
CA ARG A 502 -26.98 -21.14 15.33
C ARG A 502 -27.85 -20.71 14.14
N GLY A 503 -27.25 -20.10 13.14
CA GLY A 503 -27.91 -19.50 11.99
C GLY A 503 -27.22 -19.86 10.67
N SER A 504 -27.20 -18.91 9.76
CA SER A 504 -26.76 -19.10 8.39
C SER A 504 -25.75 -18.04 7.94
N TRP A 505 -25.08 -18.28 6.81
CA TRP A 505 -24.23 -17.31 6.15
C TRP A 505 -25.00 -16.03 5.76
N ASN A 506 -26.29 -16.15 5.44
CA ASN A 506 -27.14 -14.99 5.16
C ASN A 506 -27.23 -14.05 6.36
N ASP A 507 -27.25 -14.57 7.58
CA ASP A 507 -27.32 -13.76 8.79
C ASP A 507 -25.99 -13.03 9.04
N VAL A 508 -24.86 -13.67 8.76
CA VAL A 508 -23.53 -13.02 8.77
C VAL A 508 -23.48 -11.84 7.80
N PHE A 509 -23.94 -12.03 6.57
CA PHE A 509 -23.96 -10.97 5.57
C PHE A 509 -24.95 -9.85 5.91
N LYS A 510 -26.12 -10.15 6.47
CA LYS A 510 -27.08 -9.13 6.96
C LYS A 510 -26.45 -8.21 8.01
N VAL A 511 -25.70 -8.75 8.97
CA VAL A 511 -24.99 -7.94 9.98
C VAL A 511 -23.98 -7.02 9.31
N SER A 512 -23.18 -7.54 8.38
CA SER A 512 -22.20 -6.74 7.63
C SER A 512 -22.88 -5.64 6.81
N VAL A 513 -23.99 -5.95 6.13
CA VAL A 513 -24.78 -4.97 5.36
C VAL A 513 -25.34 -3.89 6.28
N ALA A 514 -25.88 -4.25 7.43
CA ALA A 514 -26.39 -3.29 8.41
C ALA A 514 -25.29 -2.32 8.88
N LEU A 515 -24.09 -2.82 9.17
CA LEU A 515 -22.95 -1.99 9.55
C LEU A 515 -22.48 -1.08 8.41
N TYR A 516 -22.45 -1.55 7.16
CA TYR A 516 -22.14 -0.71 6.01
C TYR A 516 -23.16 0.43 5.83
N ILE A 517 -24.46 0.16 6.05
CA ILE A 517 -25.51 1.19 6.01
C ILE A 517 -25.32 2.20 7.15
N ILE A 518 -25.07 1.73 8.38
CA ILE A 518 -24.79 2.61 9.53
C ILE A 518 -23.55 3.47 9.24
N GLY A 519 -22.46 2.86 8.75
CA GLY A 519 -21.25 3.56 8.38
C GLY A 519 -21.50 4.62 7.30
N THR A 520 -22.32 4.32 6.29
CA THR A 520 -22.71 5.27 5.23
C THR A 520 -23.46 6.46 5.81
N LEU A 521 -24.43 6.23 6.69
CA LEU A 521 -25.22 7.30 7.32
C LEU A 521 -24.32 8.19 8.18
N VAL A 522 -23.54 7.60 9.08
CA VAL A 522 -22.62 8.34 9.96
C VAL A 522 -21.62 9.16 9.14
N TRP A 523 -21.06 8.56 8.10
CA TRP A 523 -20.10 9.23 7.24
C TRP A 523 -20.70 10.43 6.51
N ASN A 524 -21.85 10.26 5.89
CA ASN A 524 -22.49 11.34 5.12
C ASN A 524 -23.01 12.48 6.00
N ILE A 525 -23.40 12.19 7.24
CA ILE A 525 -23.90 13.22 8.17
C ILE A 525 -22.72 14.00 8.81
N PHE A 526 -21.71 13.31 9.34
CA PHE A 526 -20.73 13.90 10.25
C PHE A 526 -19.34 14.12 9.66
N SER A 527 -18.99 13.50 8.49
CA SER A 527 -17.65 13.69 7.92
C SER A 527 -17.49 15.04 7.22
N THR A 528 -16.28 15.54 7.21
CA THR A 528 -15.85 16.72 6.45
C THR A 528 -14.47 16.48 5.83
N GLY A 529 -14.19 17.14 4.70
CA GLY A 529 -12.84 17.21 4.11
C GLY A 529 -12.11 18.49 4.47
N GLU A 530 -12.68 19.33 5.34
CA GLU A 530 -12.07 20.59 5.77
C GLU A 530 -11.15 20.36 6.97
N LYS A 531 -10.07 21.12 7.04
CA LYS A 531 -9.14 21.08 8.16
C LYS A 531 -9.84 21.60 9.44
N ILE A 532 -9.95 20.74 10.44
CA ILE A 532 -10.59 21.05 11.74
C ILE A 532 -9.62 21.01 12.93
N LEU A 533 -8.41 20.48 12.72
CA LEU A 533 -7.34 20.38 13.72
C LEU A 533 -6.08 21.03 13.16
N ASP A 534 -5.57 22.05 13.87
CA ASP A 534 -4.37 22.82 13.53
C ASP A 534 -3.10 22.23 14.14
#